data_ff11ed4320287692ca49c73e99bbc912
#
_entry.id   ff11ed4320287692ca49c73e99bbc912
#
_cell.length_a   1.000
_cell.length_b   1.000
_cell.length_c   1.000
_cell.angle_alpha   90.00
_cell.angle_beta   90.00
_cell.angle_gamma   90.00
#
_symmetry.space_group_name_H-M   'P 1'
#
loop_
_entity.id
_entity.type
_entity.pdbx_description
1 polymer ?
#
loop_
_entity_poly.entity_id
_entity_poly.type
_entity_poly.pdbx_seq_one_letter_code
_entity_poly.pdbx_strand_id
1 'polypeptide(L)'
;MNRLIVIELFLLNVLIILFCIFTTALDTKDTQVKRQVFELLSALCVYSADGYNRALEALEHYKQFKSERYRFRIVLSELQAAKTAEYKTVLLAFINCLIISTPQLKVGF
;
A
#
# COMPACT_ATOMS: atom_id res chain seq x y z
N MET A 1 -17.47 -27.52 13.54
CA MET A 1 -16.75 -26.63 12.63
C MET A 1 -15.40 -26.30 13.23
N ASN A 2 -14.39 -26.27 12.39
CA ASN A 2 -13.03 -26.01 12.82
C ASN A 2 -12.85 -24.53 13.18
N ARG A 3 -12.31 -24.26 14.37
CA ARG A 3 -12.06 -22.88 14.81
C ARG A 3 -11.09 -22.15 13.88
N LEU A 4 -10.12 -22.87 13.30
CA LEU A 4 -9.16 -22.29 12.39
C LEU A 4 -9.84 -21.72 11.14
N ILE A 5 -10.84 -22.44 10.61
CA ILE A 5 -11.60 -21.97 9.44
C ILE A 5 -12.35 -20.69 9.78
N VAL A 6 -12.97 -20.63 10.96
CA VAL A 6 -13.70 -19.43 11.40
C VAL A 6 -12.76 -18.23 11.54
N ILE A 7 -11.57 -18.45 12.14
CA ILE A 7 -10.57 -17.39 12.30
C ILE A 7 -10.06 -16.92 10.94
N GLU A 8 -9.79 -17.85 10.02
CA GLU A 8 -9.33 -17.49 8.67
C GLU A 8 -10.37 -16.68 7.92
N LEU A 9 -11.64 -17.05 8.00
CA LEU A 9 -12.72 -16.29 7.36
C LEU A 9 -12.85 -14.90 7.97
N PHE A 10 -12.72 -14.81 9.29
CA PHE A 10 -12.76 -13.53 9.98
C PHE A 10 -11.61 -12.62 9.53
N LEU A 11 -10.38 -13.15 9.48
CA LEU A 11 -9.22 -12.39 9.06
C LEU A 11 -9.33 -11.95 7.60
N LEU A 12 -9.87 -12.81 6.74
CA LEU A 12 -10.09 -12.48 5.33
C LEU A 12 -11.06 -11.32 5.21
N ASN A 13 -12.16 -11.34 5.98
CA ASN A 13 -13.13 -10.24 5.97
C ASN A 13 -12.51 -8.94 6.46
N VAL A 14 -11.67 -9.01 7.50
CA VAL A 14 -10.96 -7.83 8.01
C VAL A 14 -10.03 -7.25 6.94
N LEU A 15 -9.31 -8.11 6.21
CA LEU A 15 -8.43 -7.67 5.12
C LEU A 15 -9.20 -6.99 4.00
N ILE A 16 -10.36 -7.53 3.61
CA ILE A 16 -11.20 -6.94 2.58
C ILE A 16 -11.66 -5.55 3.02
N ILE A 17 -12.08 -5.40 4.27
CA ILE A 17 -12.50 -4.12 4.82
C ILE A 17 -11.34 -3.13 4.81
N LEU A 18 -10.14 -3.56 5.21
CA LEU A 18 -8.95 -2.71 5.20
C LEU A 18 -8.59 -2.25 3.79
N PHE A 19 -8.69 -3.13 2.80
CA PHE A 19 -8.43 -2.75 1.41
C PHE A 19 -9.45 -1.72 0.92
N CYS A 20 -10.72 -1.85 1.29
CA CYS A 20 -11.74 -0.85 0.95
C CYS A 20 -11.44 0.49 1.61
N ILE A 21 -10.99 0.49 2.86
CA ILE A 21 -10.62 1.71 3.57
C ILE A 21 -9.42 2.37 2.89
N PHE A 22 -8.37 1.61 2.57
CA PHE A 22 -7.21 2.14 1.86
C PHE A 22 -7.58 2.73 0.50
N THR A 23 -8.43 2.03 -0.25
CA THR A 23 -8.87 2.50 -1.57
C THR A 23 -9.62 3.81 -1.45
N THR A 24 -10.54 3.91 -0.49
CA THR A 24 -11.30 5.14 -0.25
C THR A 24 -10.38 6.27 0.18
N ALA A 25 -9.42 5.99 1.06
CA ALA A 25 -8.49 7.00 1.56
C ALA A 25 -7.55 7.49 0.45
N LEU A 26 -7.12 6.61 -0.45
CA LEU A 26 -6.26 6.99 -1.58
C LEU A 26 -7.04 7.73 -2.66
N ASP A 27 -8.34 7.53 -2.75
CA ASP A 27 -9.18 8.19 -3.74
C ASP A 27 -9.63 9.60 -3.30
N THR A 28 -9.23 10.04 -2.12
CA THR A 28 -9.52 11.38 -1.63
C THR A 28 -8.64 12.43 -2.32
N LYS A 29 -9.10 13.67 -2.27
CA LYS A 29 -8.28 14.82 -2.69
C LYS A 29 -7.48 15.40 -1.52
N ASP A 30 -7.69 14.91 -0.32
CA ASP A 30 -7.01 15.40 0.89
C ASP A 30 -5.59 14.82 0.95
N THR A 31 -4.62 15.68 0.73
CA THR A 31 -3.20 15.30 0.71
C THR A 31 -2.75 14.77 2.06
N GLN A 32 -3.28 15.28 3.17
CA GLN A 32 -2.90 14.80 4.49
C GLN A 32 -3.32 13.35 4.71
N VAL A 33 -4.52 12.98 4.25
CA VAL A 33 -5.00 11.60 4.33
C VAL A 33 -4.12 10.69 3.48
N LYS A 34 -3.83 11.09 2.25
CA LYS A 34 -2.96 10.30 1.37
C LYS A 34 -1.57 10.12 1.97
N ARG A 35 -1.02 11.17 2.54
CA ARG A 35 0.29 11.11 3.21
C ARG A 35 0.29 10.06 4.32
N GLN A 36 -0.74 10.08 5.15
CA GLN A 36 -0.85 9.10 6.24
C GLN A 36 -0.96 7.68 5.72
N VAL A 37 -1.69 7.47 4.63
CA VAL A 37 -1.82 6.14 4.03
C VAL A 37 -0.45 5.66 3.53
N PHE A 38 0.31 6.51 2.83
CA PHE A 38 1.62 6.11 2.32
C PHE A 38 2.61 5.88 3.45
N GLU A 39 2.54 6.65 4.53
CA GLU A 39 3.37 6.39 5.71
C GLU A 39 3.06 5.02 6.31
N LEU A 40 1.78 4.68 6.41
CA LEU A 40 1.36 3.38 6.94
C LEU A 40 1.80 2.24 6.03
N LEU A 41 1.65 2.40 4.72
CA LEU A 41 2.10 1.39 3.75
C LEU A 41 3.61 1.20 3.83
N SER A 42 4.37 2.28 4.01
CA SER A 42 5.82 2.20 4.20
C SER A 42 6.17 1.38 5.45
N ALA A 43 5.48 1.64 6.55
CA ALA A 43 5.70 0.89 7.79
C ALA A 43 5.40 -0.61 7.60
N LEU A 44 4.32 -0.94 6.88
CA LEU A 44 3.99 -2.33 6.58
C LEU A 44 5.10 -3.01 5.78
N CYS A 45 5.65 -2.31 4.78
CA CYS A 45 6.70 -2.86 3.92
C CYS A 45 7.94 -3.27 4.71
N VAL A 46 8.35 -2.46 5.69
CA VAL A 46 9.57 -2.73 6.45
C VAL A 46 9.33 -3.60 7.67
N TYR A 47 8.08 -3.74 8.10
CA TYR A 47 7.74 -4.51 9.29
C TYR A 47 7.98 -6.01 9.10
N SER A 48 7.54 -6.57 7.96
CA SER A 48 7.65 -7.99 7.69
C SER A 48 7.45 -8.26 6.20
N ALA A 49 7.84 -9.45 5.74
CA ALA A 49 7.56 -9.89 4.37
C ALA A 49 6.06 -9.96 4.12
N ASP A 50 5.28 -10.38 5.10
CA ASP A 50 3.82 -10.41 4.97
C ASP A 50 3.26 -8.99 4.85
N GLY A 51 3.76 -8.06 5.65
CA GLY A 51 3.37 -6.65 5.55
C GLY A 51 3.66 -6.07 4.18
N TYR A 52 4.81 -6.40 3.61
CA TYR A 52 5.17 -5.99 2.26
C TYR A 52 4.15 -6.50 1.25
N ASN A 53 3.79 -7.78 1.33
CA ASN A 53 2.80 -8.36 0.43
C ASN A 53 1.44 -7.70 0.58
N ARG A 54 1.03 -7.36 1.81
CA ARG A 54 -0.24 -6.68 2.06
C ARG A 54 -0.25 -5.28 1.47
N ALA A 55 0.88 -4.57 1.54
CA ALA A 55 1.00 -3.25 0.93
C ALA A 55 0.83 -3.33 -0.60
N LEU A 56 1.46 -4.33 -1.23
CA LEU A 56 1.31 -4.55 -2.67
C LEU A 56 -0.13 -4.90 -3.03
N GLU A 57 -0.80 -5.72 -2.22
CA GLU A 57 -2.20 -6.07 -2.45
C GLU A 57 -3.11 -4.85 -2.34
N ALA A 58 -2.82 -3.95 -1.41
CA ALA A 58 -3.59 -2.71 -1.27
C ALA A 58 -3.48 -1.85 -2.53
N LEU A 59 -2.26 -1.72 -3.08
CA LEU A 59 -2.05 -0.98 -4.32
C LEU A 59 -2.74 -1.67 -5.51
N GLU A 60 -2.70 -3.00 -5.55
CA GLU A 60 -3.38 -3.75 -6.60
C GLU A 60 -4.89 -3.56 -6.53
N HIS A 61 -5.46 -3.55 -5.33
CA HIS A 61 -6.88 -3.32 -5.13
C HIS A 61 -7.27 -1.91 -5.61
N TYR A 62 -6.47 -0.91 -5.28
CA TYR A 62 -6.70 0.46 -5.75
C TYR A 62 -6.63 0.53 -7.28
N LYS A 63 -5.64 -0.13 -7.86
CA LYS A 63 -5.49 -0.18 -9.32
C LYS A 63 -6.75 -0.70 -9.98
N GLN A 64 -7.31 -1.80 -9.47
CA GLN A 64 -8.52 -2.39 -10.02
C GLN A 64 -9.72 -1.47 -9.84
N PHE A 65 -9.84 -0.84 -8.69
CA PHE A 65 -10.91 0.10 -8.39
C PHE A 65 -10.90 1.29 -9.37
N LYS A 66 -9.73 1.81 -9.68
CA LYS A 66 -9.58 2.97 -10.56
C LYS A 66 -9.40 2.58 -12.04
N SER A 67 -9.41 1.31 -12.35
CA SER A 67 -9.15 0.80 -13.70
C SER A 67 -7.82 1.28 -14.26
N GLU A 68 -6.81 1.36 -13.39
CA GLU A 68 -5.47 1.74 -13.79
C GLU A 68 -4.74 0.54 -14.40
N ARG A 69 -3.75 0.83 -15.24
CA ARG A 69 -2.98 -0.21 -15.91
C ARG A 69 -1.93 -0.83 -14.99
N TYR A 70 -1.32 -0.02 -14.11
CA TYR A 70 -0.22 -0.43 -13.24
C TYR A 70 -0.54 -0.08 -11.80
N ARG A 71 -0.17 -0.97 -10.86
CA ARG A 71 -0.47 -0.76 -9.45
C ARG A 71 0.34 0.38 -8.81
N PHE A 72 1.48 0.73 -9.40
CA PHE A 72 2.30 1.84 -8.90
C PHE A 72 1.96 3.17 -9.54
N ARG A 73 0.95 3.21 -10.41
CA ARG A 73 0.53 4.43 -11.08
C ARG A 73 0.16 5.54 -10.11
N ILE A 74 -0.55 5.18 -9.03
CA ILE A 74 -0.96 6.15 -8.02
C ILE A 74 0.25 6.84 -7.39
N VAL A 75 1.29 6.07 -7.07
CA VAL A 75 2.49 6.62 -6.44
C VAL A 75 3.16 7.63 -7.36
N LEU A 76 3.33 7.28 -8.62
CA LEU A 76 3.98 8.15 -9.60
C LEU A 76 3.14 9.39 -9.90
N SER A 77 1.84 9.24 -10.03
CA SER A 77 0.94 10.36 -10.26
C SER A 77 0.98 11.36 -9.11
N GLU A 78 0.96 10.85 -7.87
CA GLU A 78 1.00 11.70 -6.70
C GLU A 78 2.36 12.38 -6.57
N LEU A 79 3.44 11.70 -6.91
CA LEU A 79 4.77 12.29 -6.87
C LEU A 79 4.89 13.44 -7.86
N GLN A 80 4.36 13.26 -9.07
CA GLN A 80 4.38 14.31 -10.10
C GLN A 80 3.52 15.50 -9.69
N ALA A 81 2.40 15.26 -9.02
CA ALA A 81 1.46 16.31 -8.62
C ALA A 81 1.78 16.94 -7.28
N ALA A 82 2.71 16.36 -6.50
CA ALA A 82 2.99 16.83 -5.15
C ALA A 82 3.53 18.25 -5.16
N LYS A 83 2.95 19.11 -4.32
CA LYS A 83 3.30 20.52 -4.25
C LYS A 83 4.24 20.87 -3.10
N THR A 84 4.34 20.00 -2.10
CA THR A 84 5.17 20.25 -0.93
C THR A 84 6.33 19.27 -0.89
N ALA A 85 7.47 19.71 -0.36
CA ALA A 85 8.63 18.83 -0.16
C ALA A 85 8.31 17.73 0.84
N GLU A 86 7.48 18.02 1.82
CA GLU A 86 7.10 17.05 2.85
C GLU A 86 6.37 15.84 2.22
N TYR A 87 5.38 16.09 1.37
CA TYR A 87 4.65 15.01 0.73
C TYR A 87 5.54 14.24 -0.26
N LYS A 88 6.38 14.95 -1.03
CA LYS A 88 7.34 14.29 -1.93
C LYS A 88 8.26 13.35 -1.15
N THR A 89 8.73 13.78 0.02
CA THR A 89 9.59 12.97 0.86
C THR A 89 8.89 11.67 1.31
N VAL A 90 7.63 11.77 1.69
CA VAL A 90 6.86 10.59 2.10
C VAL A 90 6.71 9.60 0.93
N LEU A 91 6.40 10.11 -0.26
CA LEU A 91 6.26 9.26 -1.45
C LEU A 91 7.57 8.60 -1.83
N LEU A 92 8.67 9.34 -1.81
CA LEU A 92 10.00 8.80 -2.10
C LEU A 92 10.41 7.77 -1.05
N ALA A 93 10.09 8.01 0.22
CA ALA A 93 10.36 7.06 1.28
C ALA A 93 9.58 5.75 1.05
N PHE A 94 8.34 5.84 0.60
CA PHE A 94 7.55 4.65 0.28
C PHE A 94 8.17 3.87 -0.88
N ILE A 95 8.56 4.56 -1.95
CA ILE A 95 9.24 3.92 -3.08
C ILE A 95 10.50 3.21 -2.59
N ASN A 96 11.28 3.87 -1.75
CA ASN A 96 12.50 3.30 -1.19
C ASN A 96 12.21 2.05 -0.36
N CYS A 97 11.16 2.07 0.45
CA CYS A 97 10.75 0.90 1.22
C CYS A 97 10.35 -0.27 0.31
N LEU A 98 9.67 0.02 -0.80
CA LEU A 98 9.30 -1.02 -1.77
C LEU A 98 10.54 -1.67 -2.36
N ILE A 99 11.53 -0.87 -2.73
CA ILE A 99 12.77 -1.37 -3.33
C ILE A 99 13.54 -2.23 -2.33
N ILE A 100 13.72 -1.73 -1.11
CA ILE A 100 14.47 -2.44 -0.07
C ILE A 100 13.81 -3.77 0.29
N SER A 101 12.49 -3.81 0.29
CA SER A 101 11.72 -4.99 0.71
C SER A 101 11.51 -6.01 -0.40
N THR A 102 11.90 -5.71 -1.64
CA THR A 102 11.70 -6.62 -2.77
C THR A 102 12.58 -7.87 -2.61
N PRO A 103 11.99 -9.07 -2.57
CA PRO A 103 12.78 -10.30 -2.37
C PRO A 103 13.86 -10.53 -3.43
N GLN A 104 13.60 -10.16 -4.68
CA GLN A 104 14.57 -10.32 -5.75
C GLN A 104 15.86 -9.55 -5.49
N LEU A 105 15.76 -8.37 -4.90
CA LEU A 105 16.94 -7.57 -4.56
C LEU A 105 17.78 -8.25 -3.48
N LYS A 106 17.13 -8.94 -2.55
CA LYS A 106 17.83 -9.67 -1.49
C LYS A 106 18.50 -10.91 -2.00
N VAL A 107 17.95 -11.55 -3.02
CA VAL A 107 18.48 -12.78 -3.61
C VAL A 107 19.49 -12.48 -4.69
N GLY A 108 19.30 -11.43 -5.48
CA GLY A 108 20.13 -11.09 -6.62
C GLY A 108 21.45 -10.43 -6.27
N PHE A 109 21.62 -10.06 -5.04
CA PHE A 109 22.81 -9.38 -4.56
C PHE A 109 23.40 -10.13 -3.37
#